data_76204226da779a1fd5d845f7048b2d00
#
_entry.id   76204226da779a1fd5d845f7048b2d00
#
_cell.length_a   1.000
_cell.length_b   1.000
_cell.length_c   1.000
_cell.angle_alpha   90.00
_cell.angle_beta   90.00
_cell.angle_gamma   90.00
#
_symmetry.space_group_name_H-M   'P 1'
#
loop_
_entity.id
_entity.type
_entity.pdbx_description
1 polymer ?
#
loop_
_entity_poly.entity_id
_entity_poly.type
_entity_poly.pdbx_seq_one_letter_code
_entity_poly.pdbx_strand_id
1 'polypeptide(L)'
;VDNWWDTYIGRERIVELVKYANSKNVDVFLWYSSSGYWNDIEQGPINCMSNSIVRKREMKWLQSIGVKGMKVDFFGGDKQITMQHYEEILSDADDHGLMVIFHGCTLPRGWERMYPNYVGSEAVLASENLIFGQHACNMEAFNATLHPFIRNTVGCMEFGGSFLNRRLNKGNDGGTRRRTTDVFELATAVLF
;
A
#
# COMPACT_ATOMS: atom_id res chain seq x y z
N VAL A 1 -6.25 13.99 -13.38
CA VAL A 1 -6.27 12.54 -13.66
C VAL A 1 -6.86 11.86 -12.45
N ASP A 2 -7.92 11.09 -12.63
CA ASP A 2 -8.62 10.41 -11.56
C ASP A 2 -7.88 9.14 -11.11
N ASN A 3 -8.17 8.64 -9.92
CA ASN A 3 -7.67 7.34 -9.48
C ASN A 3 -8.04 6.27 -10.51
N TRP A 4 -7.19 5.26 -10.68
CA TRP A 4 -7.46 4.16 -11.59
C TRP A 4 -8.79 3.46 -11.29
N TRP A 5 -9.14 3.27 -10.01
CA TRP A 5 -10.42 2.68 -9.64
C TRP A 5 -11.61 3.60 -9.95
N ASP A 6 -11.42 4.93 -9.92
CA ASP A 6 -12.45 5.90 -10.32
C ASP A 6 -12.71 5.82 -11.83
N THR A 7 -11.64 5.71 -12.62
CA THR A 7 -11.71 5.58 -14.08
C THR A 7 -12.34 4.24 -14.53
N TYR A 8 -11.93 3.13 -13.91
CA TYR A 8 -12.35 1.79 -14.35
C TYR A 8 -13.61 1.26 -13.67
N ILE A 9 -13.90 1.68 -12.46
CA ILE A 9 -15.00 1.17 -11.65
C ILE A 9 -16.07 2.24 -11.46
N GLY A 10 -15.68 3.48 -11.19
CA GLY A 10 -16.55 4.61 -10.87
C GLY A 10 -16.93 4.69 -9.40
N ARG A 11 -17.14 5.91 -8.91
CA ARG A 11 -17.43 6.20 -7.49
C ARG A 11 -18.72 5.54 -7.01
N GLU A 12 -19.75 5.53 -7.84
CA GLU A 12 -21.03 4.90 -7.48
C GLU A 12 -20.89 3.41 -7.22
N ARG A 13 -20.13 2.73 -8.09
CA ARG A 13 -19.87 1.30 -7.94
C ARG A 13 -18.97 1.01 -6.73
N ILE A 14 -18.00 1.89 -6.41
CA ILE A 14 -17.20 1.78 -5.18
C ILE A 14 -18.11 1.85 -3.95
N VAL A 15 -19.07 2.78 -3.91
CA VAL A 15 -20.02 2.88 -2.79
C VAL A 15 -20.81 1.58 -2.60
N GLU A 16 -21.28 0.97 -3.69
CA GLU A 16 -21.97 -0.33 -3.64
C GLU A 16 -21.07 -1.45 -3.12
N LEU A 17 -19.83 -1.52 -3.62
CA LEU A 17 -18.85 -2.52 -3.21
C LEU A 17 -18.47 -2.38 -1.72
N VAL A 18 -18.26 -1.16 -1.24
CA VAL A 18 -17.99 -0.90 0.17
C VAL A 18 -19.17 -1.33 1.04
N LYS A 19 -20.39 -0.98 0.68
CA LYS A 19 -21.60 -1.42 1.39
C LYS A 19 -21.71 -2.95 1.42
N TYR A 20 -21.44 -3.60 0.29
CA TYR A 20 -21.45 -5.06 0.21
C TYR A 20 -20.40 -5.69 1.12
N ALA A 21 -19.15 -5.22 1.06
CA ALA A 21 -18.06 -5.71 1.89
C ALA A 21 -18.38 -5.54 3.39
N ASN A 22 -18.82 -4.34 3.79
CA ASN A 22 -19.22 -4.07 5.17
C ASN A 22 -20.39 -4.97 5.63
N SER A 23 -21.32 -5.32 4.74
CA SER A 23 -22.39 -6.28 5.05
C SER A 23 -21.91 -7.71 5.31
N LYS A 24 -20.64 -8.00 4.93
CA LYS A 24 -19.94 -9.27 5.16
C LYS A 24 -18.90 -9.18 6.27
N ASN A 25 -18.89 -8.09 7.05
CA ASN A 25 -17.88 -7.78 8.05
C ASN A 25 -16.45 -7.73 7.45
N VAL A 26 -16.32 -7.21 6.23
CA VAL A 26 -15.04 -6.98 5.56
C VAL A 26 -14.83 -5.48 5.40
N ASP A 27 -13.77 -4.98 6.00
CA ASP A 27 -13.36 -3.59 5.88
C ASP A 27 -12.63 -3.35 4.55
N VAL A 28 -12.80 -2.16 3.98
CA VAL A 28 -12.24 -1.80 2.68
C VAL A 28 -11.22 -0.68 2.85
N PHE A 29 -10.08 -0.83 2.20
CA PHE A 29 -9.09 0.22 1.97
C PHE A 29 -9.09 0.60 0.50
N LEU A 30 -8.96 1.90 0.20
CA LEU A 30 -8.82 2.39 -1.16
C LEU A 30 -7.41 2.90 -1.41
N TRP A 31 -6.93 2.67 -2.63
CA TRP A 31 -5.61 3.07 -3.06
C TRP A 31 -5.58 4.53 -3.54
N TYR A 32 -4.54 5.27 -3.16
CA TYR A 32 -4.25 6.62 -3.60
C TYR A 32 -2.78 6.80 -3.92
N SER A 33 -2.49 7.64 -4.93
CA SER A 33 -1.13 8.14 -5.13
C SER A 33 -0.85 9.31 -4.18
N SER A 34 0.34 9.33 -3.59
CA SER A 34 0.84 10.48 -2.84
C SER A 34 1.30 11.61 -3.75
N SER A 35 1.40 11.36 -5.06
CA SER A 35 2.08 12.21 -6.04
C SER A 35 1.65 13.68 -6.00
N GLY A 36 2.64 14.54 -6.07
CA GLY A 36 2.54 15.97 -6.21
C GLY A 36 3.66 16.48 -7.12
N TYR A 37 3.78 17.79 -7.26
CA TYR A 37 4.75 18.43 -8.16
C TYR A 37 6.23 18.15 -7.82
N TRP A 38 6.52 17.63 -6.64
CA TRP A 38 7.88 17.25 -6.20
C TRP A 38 8.27 15.81 -6.57
N ASN A 39 7.35 15.06 -7.15
CA ASN A 39 7.50 13.65 -7.43
C ASN A 39 7.44 13.42 -8.94
N ASP A 40 8.42 12.70 -9.47
CA ASP A 40 8.54 12.41 -10.89
C ASP A 40 7.57 11.30 -11.37
N ILE A 41 6.86 10.67 -10.44
CA ILE A 41 5.91 9.59 -10.76
C ILE A 41 4.54 10.18 -11.10
N GLU A 42 4.21 10.13 -12.38
CA GLU A 42 2.93 10.61 -12.89
C GLU A 42 1.83 9.53 -12.77
N GLN A 43 1.43 9.20 -11.55
CA GLN A 43 0.26 8.36 -11.33
C GLN A 43 -0.83 9.13 -10.61
N GLY A 44 -2.01 9.10 -11.20
CA GLY A 44 -3.16 9.87 -10.71
C GLY A 44 -3.79 9.33 -9.42
N PRO A 45 -4.56 10.16 -8.75
CA PRO A 45 -4.77 11.57 -9.07
C PRO A 45 -3.62 12.42 -8.51
N ILE A 46 -2.97 13.14 -9.39
CA ILE A 46 -1.93 14.10 -8.98
C ILE A 46 -2.55 15.19 -8.11
N ASN A 47 -1.85 15.57 -7.03
CA ASN A 47 -2.28 16.58 -6.05
C ASN A 47 -3.52 16.23 -5.21
N CYS A 48 -4.06 15.04 -5.26
CA CYS A 48 -5.13 14.66 -4.35
C CYS A 48 -4.64 14.58 -2.91
N MET A 49 -3.64 13.75 -2.65
CA MET A 49 -3.08 13.59 -1.30
C MET A 49 -2.16 14.75 -0.89
N SER A 50 -1.51 15.41 -1.83
CA SER A 50 -0.57 16.51 -1.56
C SER A 50 -1.25 17.86 -1.28
N ASN A 51 -2.47 18.06 -1.75
CA ASN A 51 -3.23 19.27 -1.46
C ASN A 51 -4.16 19.04 -0.25
N SER A 52 -3.92 19.73 0.86
CA SER A 52 -4.65 19.50 2.11
C SER A 52 -6.16 19.66 2.00
N ILE A 53 -6.64 20.64 1.20
CA ILE A 53 -8.07 20.88 1.01
C ILE A 53 -8.71 19.72 0.24
N VAL A 54 -8.05 19.27 -0.83
CA VAL A 54 -8.54 18.15 -1.66
C VAL A 54 -8.49 16.87 -0.86
N ARG A 55 -7.38 16.62 -0.15
CA ARG A 55 -7.16 15.44 0.68
C ARG A 55 -8.24 15.30 1.76
N LYS A 56 -8.50 16.35 2.53
CA LYS A 56 -9.53 16.34 3.59
C LYS A 56 -10.94 16.13 3.03
N ARG A 57 -11.24 16.72 1.89
CA ARG A 57 -12.54 16.50 1.21
C ARG A 57 -12.70 15.04 0.77
N GLU A 58 -11.64 14.45 0.25
CA GLU A 58 -11.62 13.06 -0.15
C GLU A 58 -11.75 12.12 1.05
N MET A 59 -10.99 12.36 2.13
CA MET A 59 -11.06 11.60 3.37
C MET A 59 -12.46 11.65 4.01
N LYS A 60 -13.09 12.82 3.98
CA LYS A 60 -14.48 12.97 4.43
C LYS A 60 -15.45 12.15 3.60
N TRP A 61 -15.25 12.08 2.30
CA TRP A 61 -16.06 11.23 1.43
C TRP A 61 -15.83 9.75 1.75
N LEU A 62 -14.60 9.30 1.90
CA LEU A 62 -14.26 7.92 2.28
C LEU A 62 -14.92 7.50 3.59
N GLN A 63 -14.83 8.36 4.61
CA GLN A 63 -15.50 8.16 5.89
C GLN A 63 -17.03 8.02 5.70
N SER A 64 -17.63 8.89 4.89
CA SER A 64 -19.08 8.90 4.66
C SER A 64 -19.64 7.66 4.00
N ILE A 65 -18.83 6.96 3.21
CA ILE A 65 -19.22 5.71 2.53
C ILE A 65 -18.83 4.45 3.30
N GLY A 66 -18.14 4.58 4.43
CA GLY A 66 -17.77 3.46 5.31
C GLY A 66 -16.46 2.76 4.94
N VAL A 67 -15.58 3.42 4.20
CA VAL A 67 -14.18 2.99 3.98
C VAL A 67 -13.42 3.12 5.30
N LYS A 68 -12.56 2.18 5.62
CA LYS A 68 -11.82 2.11 6.88
C LYS A 68 -10.38 2.62 6.77
N GLY A 69 -9.85 2.71 5.56
CA GLY A 69 -8.48 3.19 5.42
C GLY A 69 -8.05 3.41 3.98
N MET A 70 -6.81 3.81 3.86
CA MET A 70 -6.17 4.13 2.58
C MET A 70 -4.82 3.43 2.47
N LYS A 71 -4.54 2.92 1.27
CA LYS A 71 -3.18 2.59 0.84
C LYS A 71 -2.68 3.78 0.03
N VAL A 72 -1.67 4.48 0.55
CA VAL A 72 -1.09 5.65 -0.12
C VAL A 72 0.31 5.29 -0.64
N ASP A 73 0.52 5.49 -1.92
CA ASP A 73 1.64 4.94 -2.68
C ASP A 73 2.46 6.03 -3.39
N PHE A 74 3.66 5.65 -3.87
CA PHE A 74 4.52 6.47 -4.72
C PHE A 74 5.10 7.74 -4.08
N PHE A 75 5.64 7.61 -2.88
CA PHE A 75 6.39 8.70 -2.25
C PHE A 75 7.76 8.88 -2.90
N GLY A 76 8.07 10.06 -3.37
CA GLY A 76 9.29 10.40 -4.10
C GLY A 76 10.53 10.59 -3.22
N GLY A 77 10.96 9.56 -2.50
CA GLY A 77 12.19 9.60 -1.69
C GLY A 77 11.98 10.10 -0.25
N ASP A 78 13.04 10.66 0.34
CA ASP A 78 13.12 11.01 1.77
C ASP A 78 13.43 12.50 2.03
N LYS A 79 13.10 13.37 1.09
CA LYS A 79 13.23 14.82 1.26
C LYS A 79 12.35 15.31 2.41
N GLN A 80 12.72 16.40 3.04
CA GLN A 80 11.95 16.98 4.16
C GLN A 80 10.48 17.19 3.81
N ILE A 81 10.18 17.70 2.63
CA ILE A 81 8.79 17.89 2.16
C ILE A 81 8.03 16.56 2.08
N THR A 82 8.69 15.48 1.69
CA THR A 82 8.11 14.15 1.66
C THR A 82 7.85 13.64 3.07
N MET A 83 8.77 13.86 4.01
CA MET A 83 8.57 13.50 5.42
C MET A 83 7.39 14.25 6.04
N GLN A 84 7.28 15.55 5.81
CA GLN A 84 6.12 16.34 6.24
C GLN A 84 4.82 15.80 5.64
N HIS A 85 4.87 15.37 4.39
CA HIS A 85 3.69 14.83 3.70
C HIS A 85 3.18 13.52 4.32
N TYR A 86 4.06 12.62 4.79
CA TYR A 86 3.67 11.44 5.55
C TYR A 86 2.88 11.83 6.80
N GLU A 87 3.41 12.76 7.59
CA GLU A 87 2.78 13.20 8.84
C GLU A 87 1.46 13.92 8.60
N GLU A 88 1.38 14.76 7.58
CA GLU A 88 0.15 15.44 7.20
C GLU A 88 -0.95 14.47 6.79
N ILE A 89 -0.62 13.42 6.01
CA ILE A 89 -1.58 12.39 5.61
C ILE A 89 -2.06 11.62 6.84
N LEU A 90 -1.16 11.22 7.73
CA LEU A 90 -1.51 10.50 8.96
C LEU A 90 -2.42 11.33 9.86
N SER A 91 -2.07 12.59 10.10
CA SER A 91 -2.86 13.51 10.93
C SER A 91 -4.26 13.74 10.35
N ASP A 92 -4.34 14.05 9.05
CA ASP A 92 -5.63 14.30 8.40
C ASP A 92 -6.49 13.03 8.33
N ALA A 93 -5.88 11.85 8.16
CA ALA A 93 -6.59 10.58 8.16
C ALA A 93 -7.13 10.23 9.56
N ASP A 94 -6.36 10.51 10.62
CA ASP A 94 -6.80 10.32 12.01
C ASP A 94 -8.03 11.14 12.33
N ASP A 95 -8.03 12.42 11.93
CA ASP A 95 -9.19 13.32 12.07
C ASP A 95 -10.47 12.78 11.39
N HIS A 96 -10.32 11.89 10.43
CA HIS A 96 -11.43 11.26 9.69
C HIS A 96 -11.66 9.79 10.07
N GLY A 97 -10.96 9.27 11.07
CA GLY A 97 -11.06 7.88 11.51
C GLY A 97 -10.63 6.85 10.45
N LEU A 98 -9.63 7.20 9.63
CA LEU A 98 -9.11 6.36 8.56
C LEU A 98 -7.74 5.81 8.92
N MET A 99 -7.55 4.52 8.74
CA MET A 99 -6.25 3.87 8.84
C MET A 99 -5.42 4.13 7.57
N VAL A 100 -4.09 4.06 7.69
CA VAL A 100 -3.18 4.31 6.57
C VAL A 100 -2.10 3.25 6.47
N ILE A 101 -1.90 2.75 5.24
CA ILE A 101 -0.74 1.93 4.84
C ILE A 101 0.04 2.70 3.80
N PHE A 102 1.37 2.78 3.95
CA PHE A 102 2.24 3.41 2.96
C PHE A 102 2.93 2.39 2.07
N HIS A 103 2.94 2.68 0.77
CA HIS A 103 3.66 1.94 -0.27
C HIS A 103 4.58 2.86 -1.07
N GLY A 104 5.49 2.28 -1.85
CA GLY A 104 6.49 3.08 -2.58
C GLY A 104 7.14 4.12 -1.68
N CYS A 105 7.53 3.75 -0.49
CA CYS A 105 7.78 4.65 0.62
C CYS A 105 9.16 4.44 1.23
N THR A 106 9.60 5.40 2.04
CA THR A 106 10.83 5.25 2.85
C THR A 106 10.58 4.37 4.08
N LEU A 107 11.68 3.99 4.76
CA LEU A 107 11.61 3.29 6.04
C LEU A 107 10.79 4.05 7.08
N PRO A 108 10.00 3.37 7.91
CA PRO A 108 9.26 3.99 9.02
C PRO A 108 10.17 4.82 9.93
N ARG A 109 9.64 5.92 10.42
CA ARG A 109 10.35 6.88 11.28
C ARG A 109 9.75 6.97 12.69
N GLY A 110 9.11 5.89 13.14
CA GLY A 110 8.46 5.84 14.45
C GLY A 110 7.03 6.38 14.43
N TRP A 111 6.41 6.47 13.25
CA TRP A 111 5.03 6.97 13.09
C TRP A 111 4.02 6.16 13.89
N GLU A 112 4.24 4.87 14.09
CA GLU A 112 3.42 3.98 14.91
C GLU A 112 3.31 4.40 16.38
N ARG A 113 4.22 5.25 16.83
CA ARG A 113 4.21 5.83 18.19
C ARG A 113 3.50 7.16 18.28
N MET A 114 3.29 7.81 17.14
CA MET A 114 2.70 9.14 17.04
C MET A 114 1.25 9.07 16.54
N TYR A 115 0.98 8.15 15.64
CA TYR A 115 -0.28 8.05 14.91
C TYR A 115 -0.88 6.64 15.06
N PRO A 116 -1.95 6.47 15.87
CA PRO A 116 -2.56 5.15 16.11
C PRO A 116 -3.24 4.57 14.86
N ASN A 117 -3.53 5.41 13.88
CA ASN A 117 -4.10 5.03 12.59
C ASN A 117 -3.06 4.58 11.54
N TYR A 118 -1.77 4.64 11.85
CA TYR A 118 -0.72 4.07 11.00
C TYR A 118 -0.68 2.55 11.16
N VAL A 119 -0.95 1.82 10.08
CA VAL A 119 -0.99 0.34 10.09
C VAL A 119 0.38 -0.26 9.79
N GLY A 120 1.08 0.31 8.81
CA GLY A 120 2.39 -0.16 8.40
C GLY A 120 2.84 0.46 7.09
N SER A 121 4.00 0.01 6.64
CA SER A 121 4.59 0.42 5.37
C SER A 121 5.23 -0.78 4.68
N GLU A 122 5.29 -0.73 3.35
CA GLU A 122 6.10 -1.66 2.57
C GLU A 122 7.59 -1.42 2.84
N ALA A 123 8.17 -0.39 2.25
CA ALA A 123 9.57 0.02 2.35
C ALA A 123 10.57 -1.15 2.20
N VAL A 124 10.29 -2.07 1.28
CA VAL A 124 11.04 -3.29 1.00
C VAL A 124 10.67 -3.79 -0.39
N LEU A 125 11.51 -4.62 -0.99
CA LEU A 125 11.11 -5.39 -2.16
C LEU A 125 10.24 -6.56 -1.73
N ALA A 126 8.95 -6.31 -1.68
CA ALA A 126 7.92 -7.24 -1.22
C ALA A 126 7.52 -8.25 -2.30
N SER A 127 6.57 -9.12 -1.99
CA SER A 127 6.14 -10.19 -2.89
C SER A 127 5.57 -9.69 -4.23
N GLU A 128 4.99 -8.49 -4.29
CA GLU A 128 4.51 -7.92 -5.55
C GLU A 128 5.63 -7.77 -6.60
N ASN A 129 6.87 -7.57 -6.15
CA ASN A 129 8.01 -7.43 -7.06
C ASN A 129 8.31 -8.70 -7.88
N LEU A 130 7.82 -9.84 -7.43
CA LEU A 130 7.99 -11.13 -8.11
C LEU A 130 7.34 -11.15 -9.50
N ILE A 131 6.27 -10.39 -9.69
CA ILE A 131 5.57 -10.31 -10.98
C ILE A 131 6.27 -9.41 -11.99
N PHE A 132 7.12 -8.49 -11.54
CA PHE A 132 7.78 -7.51 -12.41
C PHE A 132 9.06 -8.01 -13.05
N GLY A 133 9.75 -8.99 -12.44
CA GLY A 133 11.00 -9.47 -13.00
C GLY A 133 11.51 -10.77 -12.40
N GLN A 134 12.12 -11.61 -13.25
CA GLN A 134 12.68 -12.90 -12.82
C GLN A 134 13.80 -12.75 -11.78
N HIS A 135 14.54 -11.62 -11.80
CA HIS A 135 15.57 -11.34 -10.80
C HIS A 135 14.98 -11.31 -9.39
N ALA A 136 13.81 -10.67 -9.20
CA ALA A 136 13.12 -10.65 -7.91
C ALA A 136 12.81 -12.07 -7.41
N CYS A 137 12.26 -12.93 -8.27
CA CYS A 137 12.03 -14.34 -7.95
C CYS A 137 13.30 -15.11 -7.57
N ASN A 138 14.42 -14.78 -8.20
CA ASN A 138 15.70 -15.45 -7.91
C ASN A 138 16.29 -15.03 -6.56
N MET A 139 15.99 -13.81 -6.11
CA MET A 139 16.50 -13.23 -4.87
C MET A 139 15.53 -13.34 -3.68
N GLU A 140 14.31 -13.75 -3.92
CA GLU A 140 13.24 -13.76 -2.92
C GLU A 140 13.63 -14.48 -1.62
N ALA A 141 14.12 -15.72 -1.72
CA ALA A 141 14.48 -16.51 -0.55
C ALA A 141 15.56 -15.83 0.30
N PHE A 142 16.55 -15.24 -0.34
CA PHE A 142 17.60 -14.48 0.34
C PHE A 142 17.04 -13.21 1.01
N ASN A 143 16.30 -12.41 0.25
CA ASN A 143 15.75 -11.14 0.75
C ASN A 143 14.79 -11.38 1.92
N ALA A 144 13.86 -12.32 1.81
CA ALA A 144 12.90 -12.63 2.86
C ALA A 144 13.57 -13.11 4.17
N THR A 145 14.72 -13.79 4.08
CA THR A 145 15.47 -14.17 5.29
C THR A 145 16.22 -13.01 5.94
N LEU A 146 16.47 -11.93 5.21
CA LEU A 146 17.11 -10.72 5.75
C LEU A 146 16.10 -9.76 6.41
N HIS A 147 14.89 -9.66 5.86
CA HIS A 147 13.91 -8.65 6.27
C HIS A 147 13.62 -8.62 7.78
N PRO A 148 13.50 -9.76 8.51
CA PRO A 148 13.29 -9.74 9.95
C PRO A 148 14.39 -9.00 10.72
N PHE A 149 15.61 -9.02 10.21
CA PHE A 149 16.79 -8.46 10.88
C PHE A 149 17.12 -7.04 10.48
N ILE A 150 16.66 -6.59 9.33
CA ILE A 150 16.98 -5.25 8.81
C ILE A 150 15.75 -4.36 8.68
N ARG A 151 14.65 -4.85 8.07
CA ARG A 151 13.47 -4.03 7.80
C ARG A 151 12.48 -4.03 8.96
N ASN A 152 12.15 -5.19 9.53
CA ASN A 152 11.17 -5.30 10.61
C ASN A 152 11.68 -4.73 11.94
N THR A 153 12.99 -4.54 12.10
CA THR A 153 13.56 -3.91 13.28
C THR A 153 13.19 -2.44 13.45
N VAL A 154 12.73 -1.78 12.38
CA VAL A 154 12.37 -0.35 12.40
C VAL A 154 10.86 -0.09 12.40
N GLY A 155 10.04 -1.14 12.36
CA GLY A 155 8.58 -1.01 12.44
C GLY A 155 7.83 -2.07 11.63
N CYS A 156 6.51 -2.05 11.73
CA CYS A 156 5.62 -2.96 11.00
C CYS A 156 5.85 -2.90 9.50
N MET A 157 5.75 -4.05 8.84
CA MET A 157 5.99 -4.20 7.41
C MET A 157 4.78 -4.83 6.74
N GLU A 158 4.39 -4.29 5.59
CA GLU A 158 3.50 -4.94 4.65
C GLU A 158 4.36 -5.61 3.58
N PHE A 159 4.30 -6.94 3.51
CA PHE A 159 5.10 -7.74 2.58
C PHE A 159 4.33 -8.14 1.32
N GLY A 160 3.01 -7.99 1.33
CA GLY A 160 2.13 -8.38 0.24
C GLY A 160 1.59 -9.81 0.37
N GLY A 161 1.02 -10.32 -0.69
CA GLY A 161 0.36 -11.63 -0.70
C GLY A 161 1.32 -12.80 -0.85
N SER A 162 0.88 -13.98 -0.40
CA SER A 162 1.57 -15.25 -0.63
C SER A 162 1.16 -15.83 -1.98
N PHE A 163 2.07 -15.93 -2.92
CA PHE A 163 1.83 -16.46 -4.26
C PHE A 163 2.13 -17.96 -4.32
N LEU A 164 1.10 -18.78 -4.42
CA LEU A 164 1.27 -20.24 -4.56
C LEU A 164 1.39 -20.70 -6.02
N ASN A 165 1.06 -19.85 -6.99
CA ASN A 165 1.29 -20.14 -8.39
C ASN A 165 2.77 -20.27 -8.72
N ARG A 166 3.15 -21.24 -9.55
CA ARG A 166 4.52 -21.38 -10.05
C ARG A 166 4.87 -20.34 -11.10
N ARG A 167 3.91 -20.02 -11.95
CA ARG A 167 4.00 -18.94 -12.92
C ARG A 167 3.15 -17.77 -12.45
N LEU A 168 3.74 -16.60 -12.39
CA LEU A 168 3.10 -15.44 -11.76
C LEU A 168 2.28 -14.64 -12.79
N ASN A 169 1.32 -15.34 -13.38
CA ASN A 169 0.24 -14.74 -14.15
C ASN A 169 -1.08 -15.43 -13.81
N LYS A 170 -2.18 -14.88 -14.29
CA LYS A 170 -3.52 -15.38 -14.00
C LYS A 170 -3.73 -16.84 -14.41
N GLY A 171 -3.11 -17.27 -15.54
CA GLY A 171 -3.25 -18.64 -16.07
C GLY A 171 -2.30 -19.65 -15.42
N ASN A 172 -1.33 -19.22 -14.61
CA ASN A 172 -0.24 -20.04 -14.08
C ASN A 172 0.59 -20.74 -15.18
N ASP A 173 0.69 -20.15 -16.35
CA ASP A 173 1.32 -20.68 -17.55
C ASP A 173 2.40 -19.78 -18.16
N GLY A 174 2.47 -18.50 -17.73
CA GLY A 174 3.39 -17.48 -18.21
C GLY A 174 3.94 -16.58 -17.11
N GLY A 175 4.49 -15.43 -17.50
CA GLY A 175 5.10 -14.47 -16.57
C GLY A 175 6.41 -14.99 -15.96
N THR A 176 6.79 -14.40 -14.84
CA THR A 176 7.95 -14.80 -14.04
C THR A 176 7.72 -16.18 -13.39
N ARG A 177 8.80 -16.82 -13.00
CA ARG A 177 8.73 -18.13 -12.35
C ARG A 177 9.22 -18.04 -10.92
N ARG A 178 8.33 -18.31 -9.97
CA ARG A 178 8.66 -18.45 -8.55
C ARG A 178 9.71 -19.55 -8.35
N ARG A 179 10.69 -19.31 -7.47
CA ARG A 179 11.77 -20.24 -7.15
C ARG A 179 11.61 -20.92 -5.79
N THR A 180 10.85 -20.31 -4.92
CA THR A 180 10.54 -20.78 -3.58
C THR A 180 9.51 -21.91 -3.57
N THR A 181 9.38 -22.60 -2.45
CA THR A 181 8.36 -23.63 -2.23
C THR A 181 7.07 -23.02 -1.69
N ASP A 182 5.96 -23.74 -1.79
CA ASP A 182 4.67 -23.30 -1.22
C ASP A 182 4.76 -23.11 0.29
N VAL A 183 5.53 -23.96 0.97
CA VAL A 183 5.77 -23.84 2.43
C VAL A 183 6.53 -22.56 2.75
N PHE A 184 7.49 -22.17 1.92
CA PHE A 184 8.21 -20.91 2.07
C PHE A 184 7.25 -19.73 1.94
N GLU A 185 6.41 -19.72 0.91
CA GLU A 185 5.41 -18.66 0.70
C GLU A 185 4.43 -18.53 1.88
N LEU A 186 3.93 -19.66 2.37
CA LEU A 186 3.06 -19.67 3.55
C LEU A 186 3.79 -19.18 4.81
N ALA A 187 5.08 -19.48 4.94
CA ALA A 187 5.88 -19.00 6.07
C ALA A 187 6.03 -17.48 6.07
N THR A 188 6.09 -16.82 4.91
CA THR A 188 6.14 -15.35 4.84
C THR A 188 4.89 -14.70 5.45
N ALA A 189 3.72 -15.29 5.28
CA ALA A 189 2.47 -14.80 5.87
C ALA A 189 2.39 -14.95 7.41
N VAL A 190 3.29 -15.73 7.99
CA VAL A 190 3.40 -15.88 9.46
C VAL A 190 4.53 -15.02 10.01
N LEU A 191 5.56 -14.79 9.19
CA LEU A 191 6.76 -14.07 9.59
C LEU A 191 6.59 -12.55 9.52
N PHE A 192 5.83 -12.08 8.52
CA PHE A 192 5.58 -10.67 8.21
C PHE A 192 4.10 -10.33 8.39
#